data_342558d46a532b154938a881a1d6640f
#
_entry.id   342558d46a532b154938a881a1d6640f
#
_cell.length_a   1.000
_cell.length_b   1.000
_cell.length_c   1.000
_cell.angle_alpha   90.00
_cell.angle_beta   90.00
_cell.angle_gamma   90.00
#
_symmetry.space_group_name_H-M   'P 1'
#
loop_
_entity.id
_entity.type
_entity.pdbx_description
1 polymer ?
#
loop_
_entity_poly.entity_id
_entity_poly.type
_entity_poly.pdbx_seq_one_letter_code
_entity_poly.pdbx_strand_id
1 'polypeptide(L)'
;KAQARRGELVAELQQLIQIESVLDEDNATDDAPFGKGPKQALDFMLAKGEAAGMATKNVDNMAGHIEMGQGEEILGILCHVDVVPAGDASTWSVPPFEGRIVDGKIVARGAIDDKGPTMAAWMAMKLVQAEDIKLNKRVRMIIGTDEESGFRCVNRYFEKEAMPSIGFAPDADFPLINAEKGIA
;
A
#
# COMPACT_ATOMS: atom_id res chain seq x y z
N LYS A 1 2.91 -22.68 -1.09
CA LYS A 1 2.02 -21.86 -1.94
C LYS A 1 2.58 -20.44 -2.10
N ALA A 2 2.90 -19.69 -1.04
CA ALA A 2 3.52 -18.35 -1.12
C ALA A 2 4.80 -18.39 -1.98
N GLN A 3 5.69 -19.35 -1.74
CA GLN A 3 6.93 -19.47 -2.50
C GLN A 3 6.70 -19.65 -4.01
N ALA A 4 5.63 -20.33 -4.41
CA ALA A 4 5.30 -20.52 -5.82
C ALA A 4 4.84 -19.22 -6.52
N ARG A 5 4.37 -18.23 -5.75
CA ARG A 5 3.96 -16.92 -6.26
C ARG A 5 5.00 -15.81 -6.09
N ARG A 6 6.21 -16.16 -5.64
CA ARG A 6 7.28 -15.17 -5.44
C ARG A 6 7.57 -14.34 -6.69
N GLY A 7 7.58 -14.96 -7.86
CA GLY A 7 7.82 -14.26 -9.12
C GLY A 7 6.74 -13.23 -9.44
N GLU A 8 5.47 -13.58 -9.19
CA GLU A 8 4.33 -12.69 -9.35
C GLU A 8 4.44 -11.49 -8.39
N LEU A 9 4.69 -11.75 -7.09
CA LEU A 9 4.88 -10.72 -6.08
C LEU A 9 5.98 -9.73 -6.47
N VAL A 10 7.14 -10.24 -6.88
CA VAL A 10 8.29 -9.41 -7.28
C VAL A 10 7.95 -8.56 -8.49
N ALA A 11 7.31 -9.14 -9.50
CA ALA A 11 6.94 -8.40 -10.73
C ALA A 11 5.90 -7.30 -10.43
N GLU A 12 4.90 -7.58 -9.60
CA GLU A 12 3.89 -6.59 -9.22
C GLU A 12 4.51 -5.48 -8.34
N LEU A 13 5.42 -5.82 -7.43
CA LEU A 13 6.15 -4.83 -6.62
C LEU A 13 7.03 -3.93 -7.49
N GLN A 14 7.74 -4.49 -8.47
CA GLN A 14 8.53 -3.68 -9.40
C GLN A 14 7.67 -2.69 -10.19
N GLN A 15 6.49 -3.10 -10.63
CA GLN A 15 5.54 -2.20 -11.31
C GLN A 15 5.08 -1.05 -10.39
N LEU A 16 4.76 -1.34 -9.12
CA LEU A 16 4.37 -0.33 -8.16
C LEU A 16 5.52 0.63 -7.81
N ILE A 17 6.75 0.11 -7.67
CA ILE A 17 7.96 0.90 -7.43
C ILE A 17 8.23 1.89 -8.58
N GLN A 18 8.00 1.49 -9.83
CA GLN A 18 8.21 2.33 -11.01
C GLN A 18 7.25 3.52 -11.10
N ILE A 19 6.21 3.54 -10.29
CA ILE A 19 5.38 4.73 -10.09
C ILE A 19 6.06 5.61 -9.06
N GLU A 20 6.65 6.72 -9.46
CA GLU A 20 7.26 7.71 -8.56
C GLU A 20 6.15 8.45 -7.81
N SER A 21 5.78 7.94 -6.64
CA SER A 21 4.68 8.43 -5.82
C SER A 21 5.12 9.37 -4.70
N VAL A 22 6.02 10.29 -5.03
CA VAL A 22 6.43 11.37 -4.16
C VAL A 22 5.36 12.45 -4.12
N LEU A 23 5.13 13.06 -2.94
CA LEU A 23 4.24 14.21 -2.79
C LEU A 23 4.65 15.34 -3.73
N ASP A 24 3.68 15.88 -4.47
CA ASP A 24 3.86 16.99 -5.42
C ASP A 24 2.73 18.01 -5.22
N GLU A 25 2.85 18.85 -4.19
CA GLU A 25 1.84 19.84 -3.85
C GLU A 25 1.74 20.95 -4.90
N ASP A 26 2.83 21.26 -5.60
CA ASP A 26 2.86 22.31 -6.61
C ASP A 26 1.99 21.98 -7.83
N ASN A 27 1.82 20.70 -8.12
CA ASN A 27 0.99 20.20 -9.22
C ASN A 27 -0.25 19.43 -8.74
N ALA A 28 -0.67 19.65 -7.49
CA ALA A 28 -1.87 19.06 -6.94
C ALA A 28 -3.14 19.56 -7.65
N THR A 29 -4.10 18.67 -7.83
CA THR A 29 -5.42 18.96 -8.40
C THR A 29 -6.50 18.22 -7.62
N ASP A 30 -7.77 18.52 -7.86
CA ASP A 30 -8.88 17.79 -7.25
C ASP A 30 -8.85 16.28 -7.59
N ASP A 31 -8.36 15.94 -8.81
CA ASP A 31 -8.19 14.55 -9.22
C ASP A 31 -6.93 13.88 -8.66
N ALA A 32 -5.96 14.66 -8.24
CA ALA A 32 -4.68 14.19 -7.70
C ALA A 32 -4.24 15.10 -6.54
N PRO A 33 -4.88 14.99 -5.35
CA PRO A 33 -4.67 15.92 -4.24
C PRO A 33 -3.24 15.97 -3.70
N PHE A 34 -2.47 14.90 -3.88
CA PHE A 34 -1.06 14.80 -3.47
C PHE A 34 -0.11 14.68 -4.66
N GLY A 35 -0.59 15.03 -5.85
CA GLY A 35 0.15 14.90 -7.10
C GLY A 35 -0.17 13.62 -7.88
N LYS A 36 0.29 13.60 -9.11
CA LYS A 36 -0.02 12.54 -10.08
C LYS A 36 0.53 11.17 -9.66
N GLY A 37 1.74 11.12 -9.09
CA GLY A 37 2.40 9.89 -8.69
C GLY A 37 1.63 9.11 -7.62
N PRO A 38 1.30 9.70 -6.46
CA PRO A 38 0.48 9.07 -5.43
C PRO A 38 -0.88 8.60 -5.95
N LYS A 39 -1.54 9.40 -6.79
CA LYS A 39 -2.80 9.02 -7.44
C LYS A 39 -2.64 7.78 -8.33
N GLN A 40 -1.61 7.73 -9.16
CA GLN A 40 -1.33 6.58 -10.03
C GLN A 40 -1.04 5.31 -9.23
N ALA A 41 -0.33 5.43 -8.10
CA ALA A 41 -0.05 4.30 -7.23
C ALA A 41 -1.33 3.75 -6.57
N LEU A 42 -2.23 4.63 -6.13
CA LEU A 42 -3.56 4.24 -5.63
C LEU A 42 -4.37 3.51 -6.71
N ASP A 43 -4.47 4.10 -7.90
CA ASP A 43 -5.21 3.51 -9.02
C ASP A 43 -4.66 2.14 -9.41
N PHE A 44 -3.34 1.98 -9.41
CA PHE A 44 -2.69 0.71 -9.67
C PHE A 44 -3.15 -0.38 -8.68
N MET A 45 -3.18 -0.05 -7.39
CA MET A 45 -3.60 -1.00 -6.37
C MET A 45 -5.10 -1.33 -6.47
N LEU A 46 -5.95 -0.33 -6.65
CA LEU A 46 -7.40 -0.53 -6.80
C LEU A 46 -7.71 -1.38 -8.03
N ALA A 47 -7.06 -1.13 -9.16
CA ALA A 47 -7.21 -1.94 -10.36
C ALA A 47 -6.79 -3.40 -10.15
N LYS A 48 -5.77 -3.68 -9.31
CA LYS A 48 -5.41 -5.04 -8.91
C LYS A 48 -6.52 -5.72 -8.11
N GLY A 49 -7.14 -5.00 -7.19
CA GLY A 49 -8.29 -5.49 -6.41
C GLY A 49 -9.46 -5.85 -7.30
N GLU A 50 -9.83 -4.96 -8.21
CA GLU A 50 -10.91 -5.17 -9.18
C GLU A 50 -10.63 -6.38 -10.09
N ALA A 51 -9.42 -6.48 -10.63
CA ALA A 51 -9.02 -7.60 -11.48
C ALA A 51 -9.04 -8.94 -10.74
N ALA A 52 -8.86 -8.94 -9.41
CA ALA A 52 -8.98 -10.12 -8.57
C ALA A 52 -10.44 -10.41 -8.14
N GLY A 53 -11.41 -9.59 -8.54
CA GLY A 53 -12.82 -9.73 -8.15
C GLY A 53 -13.12 -9.37 -6.70
N MET A 54 -12.23 -8.59 -6.06
CA MET A 54 -12.46 -8.04 -4.72
C MET A 54 -13.18 -6.70 -4.81
N ALA A 55 -13.91 -6.33 -3.75
CA ALA A 55 -14.53 -5.02 -3.68
C ALA A 55 -13.47 -3.93 -3.52
N THR A 56 -13.60 -2.83 -4.26
CA THR A 56 -12.69 -1.70 -4.17
C THR A 56 -13.45 -0.39 -3.96
N LYS A 57 -12.82 0.55 -3.31
CA LYS A 57 -13.36 1.90 -3.17
C LYS A 57 -12.24 2.93 -3.19
N ASN A 58 -12.43 3.96 -3.99
CA ASN A 58 -11.63 5.18 -3.98
C ASN A 58 -12.33 6.21 -3.07
N VAL A 59 -11.58 6.86 -2.20
CA VAL A 59 -12.06 7.91 -1.30
C VAL A 59 -11.35 9.21 -1.66
N ASP A 60 -12.03 10.01 -2.46
CA ASP A 60 -11.63 11.38 -2.85
C ASP A 60 -10.23 11.46 -3.49
N ASN A 61 -9.77 10.39 -4.14
CA ASN A 61 -8.42 10.24 -4.70
C ASN A 61 -7.27 10.43 -3.68
N MET A 62 -7.60 10.44 -2.39
CA MET A 62 -6.65 10.59 -1.29
C MET A 62 -6.28 9.26 -0.65
N ALA A 63 -7.22 8.31 -0.64
CA ALA A 63 -7.04 6.96 -0.14
C ALA A 63 -8.03 6.01 -0.80
N GLY A 64 -7.88 4.73 -0.54
CA GLY A 64 -8.85 3.74 -1.00
C GLY A 64 -8.75 2.45 -0.23
N HIS A 65 -9.54 1.46 -0.62
CA HIS A 65 -9.39 0.13 -0.05
C HIS A 65 -9.71 -0.98 -1.03
N ILE A 66 -9.16 -2.15 -0.74
CA ILE A 66 -9.51 -3.43 -1.33
C ILE A 66 -10.08 -4.29 -0.21
N GLU A 67 -11.26 -4.87 -0.42
CA GLU A 67 -11.95 -5.63 0.61
C GLU A 67 -12.39 -7.00 0.10
N MET A 68 -12.28 -8.01 0.96
CA MET A 68 -12.81 -9.36 0.74
C MET A 68 -13.45 -9.91 2.02
N GLY A 69 -14.17 -11.00 1.89
CA GLY A 69 -14.86 -11.64 3.01
C GLY A 69 -16.24 -11.07 3.26
N GLN A 70 -16.83 -11.43 4.41
CA GLN A 70 -18.19 -11.05 4.78
C GLN A 70 -18.33 -10.87 6.30
N GLY A 71 -19.42 -10.26 6.73
CA GLY A 71 -19.71 -10.01 8.15
C GLY A 71 -19.65 -8.53 8.50
N GLU A 72 -19.97 -8.22 9.73
CA GLU A 72 -20.04 -6.84 10.21
C GLU A 72 -18.68 -6.30 10.66
N GLU A 73 -17.86 -7.14 11.25
CA GLU A 73 -16.52 -6.76 11.72
C GLU A 73 -15.51 -6.64 10.59
N ILE A 74 -14.58 -5.70 10.72
CA ILE A 74 -13.52 -5.44 9.77
C ILE A 74 -12.16 -5.69 10.44
N LEU A 75 -11.34 -6.55 9.83
CA LEU A 75 -9.90 -6.60 10.05
C LEU A 75 -9.25 -5.63 9.07
N GLY A 76 -8.69 -4.55 9.56
CA GLY A 76 -7.98 -3.55 8.76
C GLY A 76 -6.51 -3.89 8.58
N ILE A 77 -5.98 -3.69 7.37
CA ILE A 77 -4.56 -3.67 7.07
C ILE A 77 -4.27 -2.27 6.54
N LEU A 78 -3.58 -1.46 7.34
CA LEU A 78 -3.26 -0.09 6.94
C LEU A 78 -1.90 -0.07 6.24
N CYS A 79 -1.91 0.33 4.99
CA CYS A 79 -0.75 0.43 4.12
C CYS A 79 -0.69 1.82 3.48
N HIS A 80 0.47 2.18 2.94
CA HIS A 80 0.58 3.37 2.09
C HIS A 80 1.42 3.11 0.83
N VAL A 81 1.23 3.94 -0.18
CA VAL A 81 1.92 3.81 -1.47
C VAL A 81 2.64 5.08 -1.90
N ASP A 82 2.50 6.16 -1.14
CA ASP A 82 3.38 7.32 -1.27
C ASP A 82 4.77 7.01 -0.70
N VAL A 83 5.75 7.77 -1.10
CA VAL A 83 7.15 7.61 -0.69
C VAL A 83 7.81 8.97 -0.53
N VAL A 84 8.77 9.07 0.39
CA VAL A 84 9.62 10.26 0.49
C VAL A 84 10.51 10.42 -0.75
N PRO A 85 10.98 11.64 -1.06
CA PRO A 85 11.92 11.87 -2.15
C PRO A 85 13.13 10.95 -2.08
N ALA A 86 13.65 10.54 -3.23
CA ALA A 86 14.84 9.69 -3.30
C ALA A 86 16.13 10.40 -2.82
N GLY A 87 16.11 11.73 -2.77
CA GLY A 87 17.31 12.53 -2.49
C GLY A 87 18.28 12.53 -3.66
N ASP A 88 19.58 12.63 -3.35
CA ASP A 88 20.62 12.65 -4.38
C ASP A 88 20.73 11.27 -5.06
N ALA A 89 20.40 11.21 -6.34
CA ALA A 89 20.43 9.99 -7.13
C ALA A 89 21.85 9.37 -7.21
N SER A 90 22.92 10.15 -7.03
CA SER A 90 24.30 9.65 -7.04
C SER A 90 24.63 8.77 -5.82
N THR A 91 23.84 8.84 -4.76
CA THR A 91 24.00 8.00 -3.56
C THR A 91 23.41 6.60 -3.72
N TRP A 92 22.62 6.37 -4.78
CA TRP A 92 22.00 5.09 -5.05
C TRP A 92 22.90 4.21 -5.95
N SER A 93 22.99 2.93 -5.62
CA SER A 93 23.70 1.95 -6.45
C SER A 93 22.98 1.62 -7.76
N VAL A 94 21.67 1.94 -7.84
CA VAL A 94 20.81 1.79 -9.01
C VAL A 94 19.79 2.94 -9.01
N PRO A 95 19.13 3.26 -10.13
CA PRO A 95 18.07 4.27 -10.14
C PRO A 95 16.98 3.99 -9.10
N PRO A 96 16.61 4.96 -8.25
CA PRO A 96 15.79 4.73 -7.05
C PRO A 96 14.37 4.23 -7.32
N PHE A 97 13.82 4.44 -8.51
CA PHE A 97 12.47 4.00 -8.89
C PHE A 97 12.48 2.89 -9.96
N GLU A 98 13.61 2.23 -10.17
CA GLU A 98 13.70 1.14 -11.16
C GLU A 98 13.22 -0.20 -10.57
N GLY A 99 13.40 -0.42 -9.27
CA GLY A 99 13.07 -1.69 -8.61
C GLY A 99 14.01 -2.82 -9.04
N ARG A 100 15.29 -2.51 -9.27
CA ARG A 100 16.29 -3.48 -9.73
C ARG A 100 16.59 -4.53 -8.66
N ILE A 101 16.76 -5.77 -9.12
CA ILE A 101 17.21 -6.86 -8.24
C ILE A 101 18.74 -6.92 -8.29
N VAL A 102 19.36 -6.72 -7.13
CA VAL A 102 20.81 -6.81 -6.91
C VAL A 102 21.06 -7.80 -5.78
N ASP A 103 21.84 -8.84 -6.03
CA ASP A 103 22.17 -9.89 -5.06
C ASP A 103 20.94 -10.46 -4.33
N GLY A 104 19.86 -10.67 -5.06
CA GLY A 104 18.60 -11.23 -4.54
C GLY A 104 17.74 -10.26 -3.74
N LYS A 105 18.08 -8.97 -3.69
CA LYS A 105 17.34 -7.89 -3.02
C LYS A 105 16.79 -6.91 -4.02
N ILE A 106 15.57 -6.43 -3.81
CA ILE A 106 15.01 -5.30 -4.58
C ILE A 106 15.58 -4.02 -3.97
N VAL A 107 16.32 -3.26 -4.78
CA VAL A 107 16.93 -1.99 -4.37
C VAL A 107 16.12 -0.87 -5.00
N ALA A 108 15.38 -0.12 -4.17
CA ALA A 108 14.58 1.01 -4.63
C ALA A 108 14.03 1.83 -3.46
N ARG A 109 13.64 3.09 -3.72
CA ARG A 109 12.77 3.87 -2.85
C ARG A 109 11.40 3.18 -2.76
N GLY A 110 10.84 3.04 -1.55
CA GLY A 110 9.57 2.34 -1.33
C GLY A 110 9.67 0.81 -1.29
N ALA A 111 10.87 0.21 -1.47
CA ALA A 111 11.00 -1.24 -1.43
C ALA A 111 10.74 -1.84 -0.04
N ILE A 112 11.03 -1.11 1.03
CA ILE A 112 10.79 -1.50 2.41
C ILE A 112 9.69 -0.67 3.05
N ASP A 113 9.55 0.58 2.68
CA ASP A 113 8.65 1.57 3.23
C ASP A 113 7.84 2.22 2.08
N ASP A 114 6.58 1.89 1.91
CA ASP A 114 5.80 0.73 2.41
C ASP A 114 5.27 -0.14 1.25
N LYS A 115 5.71 0.13 -0.01
CA LYS A 115 5.25 -0.61 -1.20
C LYS A 115 5.54 -2.12 -1.12
N GLY A 116 6.67 -2.50 -0.54
CA GLY A 116 7.02 -3.91 -0.33
C GLY A 116 6.05 -4.61 0.62
N PRO A 117 5.89 -4.14 1.87
CA PRO A 117 4.91 -4.67 2.81
C PRO A 117 3.47 -4.58 2.31
N THR A 118 3.09 -3.47 1.66
CA THR A 118 1.81 -3.32 0.94
C THR A 118 1.58 -4.47 -0.05
N MET A 119 2.56 -4.76 -0.88
CA MET A 119 2.45 -5.83 -1.88
C MET A 119 2.48 -7.22 -1.23
N ALA A 120 3.17 -7.38 -0.09
CA ALA A 120 3.14 -8.62 0.69
C ALA A 120 1.74 -8.86 1.30
N ALA A 121 1.11 -7.83 1.85
CA ALA A 121 -0.27 -7.89 2.36
C ALA A 121 -1.27 -8.21 1.23
N TRP A 122 -1.12 -7.55 0.08
CA TRP A 122 -1.89 -7.86 -1.12
C TRP A 122 -1.78 -9.32 -1.54
N MET A 123 -0.56 -9.85 -1.61
CA MET A 123 -0.33 -11.26 -1.95
C MET A 123 -0.93 -12.21 -0.92
N ALA A 124 -0.89 -11.86 0.38
CA ALA A 124 -1.53 -12.64 1.43
C ALA A 124 -3.06 -12.72 1.22
N MET A 125 -3.72 -11.61 0.89
CA MET A 125 -5.14 -11.58 0.56
C MET A 125 -5.44 -12.50 -0.66
N LYS A 126 -4.67 -12.40 -1.73
CA LYS A 126 -4.81 -13.28 -2.91
C LYS A 126 -4.63 -14.76 -2.57
N LEU A 127 -3.72 -15.09 -1.65
CA LEU A 127 -3.52 -16.47 -1.20
C LEU A 127 -4.72 -16.99 -0.40
N VAL A 128 -5.24 -16.18 0.52
CA VAL A 128 -6.43 -16.54 1.30
C VAL A 128 -7.65 -16.74 0.38
N GLN A 129 -7.83 -15.85 -0.59
CA GLN A 129 -8.91 -15.98 -1.60
C GLN A 129 -8.77 -17.28 -2.42
N ALA A 130 -7.55 -17.60 -2.87
CA ALA A 130 -7.29 -18.79 -3.70
C ALA A 130 -7.46 -20.13 -2.95
N GLU A 131 -7.45 -20.10 -1.61
CA GLU A 131 -7.70 -21.28 -0.77
C GLU A 131 -9.18 -21.53 -0.46
N ASP A 132 -10.06 -20.67 -0.96
CA ASP A 132 -11.51 -20.73 -0.68
C ASP A 132 -11.81 -20.74 0.83
N ILE A 133 -10.98 -20.03 1.61
CA ILE A 133 -11.14 -19.94 3.06
C ILE A 133 -12.36 -19.06 3.35
N LYS A 134 -13.35 -19.65 4.01
CA LYS A 134 -14.55 -18.93 4.42
C LYS A 134 -14.23 -17.99 5.58
N LEU A 135 -14.17 -16.70 5.26
CA LEU A 135 -13.94 -15.65 6.25
C LEU A 135 -15.25 -15.30 6.97
N ASN A 136 -15.18 -15.09 8.27
CA ASN A 136 -16.29 -14.61 9.11
C ASN A 136 -16.20 -13.10 9.41
N LYS A 137 -15.16 -12.44 8.93
CA LYS A 137 -14.95 -11.00 8.98
C LYS A 137 -14.57 -10.50 7.59
N ARG A 138 -14.81 -9.22 7.34
CA ARG A 138 -14.24 -8.55 6.17
C ARG A 138 -12.76 -8.27 6.43
N VAL A 139 -11.92 -8.52 5.47
CA VAL A 139 -10.52 -8.11 5.46
C VAL A 139 -10.40 -6.94 4.51
N ARG A 140 -9.99 -5.80 5.05
CA ARG A 140 -9.91 -4.53 4.32
C ARG A 140 -8.50 -3.99 4.34
N MET A 141 -7.86 -3.99 3.19
CA MET A 141 -6.58 -3.34 2.96
C MET A 141 -6.84 -1.87 2.62
N ILE A 142 -6.50 -0.99 3.55
CA ILE A 142 -6.62 0.46 3.42
C ILE A 142 -5.30 0.97 2.86
N ILE A 143 -5.36 1.82 1.83
CA ILE A 143 -4.21 2.28 1.07
C ILE A 143 -4.19 3.80 1.13
N GLY A 144 -3.22 4.35 1.86
CA GLY A 144 -2.96 5.79 1.96
C GLY A 144 -2.03 6.28 0.85
N THR A 145 -2.06 7.58 0.61
CA THR A 145 -1.23 8.26 -0.40
C THR A 145 -0.56 9.54 0.09
N ASP A 146 -0.51 9.75 1.42
CA ASP A 146 0.08 10.92 2.09
C ASP A 146 0.48 10.56 3.53
N GLU A 147 0.95 9.32 3.74
CA GLU A 147 1.38 8.85 5.06
C GLU A 147 2.65 9.57 5.48
N GLU A 148 3.62 9.64 4.59
CA GLU A 148 4.96 10.18 4.76
C GLU A 148 5.02 11.71 5.02
N SER A 149 3.91 12.42 4.84
CA SER A 149 3.91 13.88 4.91
C SER A 149 2.90 14.44 5.89
N GLY A 150 1.61 14.21 5.69
CA GLY A 150 0.58 14.87 6.47
C GLY A 150 -0.49 13.95 7.05
N PHE A 151 -0.47 12.67 6.69
CA PHE A 151 -1.48 11.69 7.10
C PHE A 151 -2.93 12.10 6.75
N ARG A 152 -3.07 13.09 5.85
CA ARG A 152 -4.36 13.65 5.43
C ARG A 152 -5.24 12.61 4.74
N CYS A 153 -4.60 11.70 4.02
CA CYS A 153 -5.26 10.60 3.31
C CYS A 153 -6.04 9.69 4.27
N VAL A 154 -5.42 9.25 5.36
CA VAL A 154 -6.03 8.36 6.36
C VAL A 154 -7.10 9.07 7.17
N ASN A 155 -6.84 10.33 7.56
CA ASN A 155 -7.84 11.16 8.24
C ASN A 155 -9.10 11.30 7.37
N ARG A 156 -8.93 11.64 6.09
CA ARG A 156 -10.04 11.75 5.14
C ARG A 156 -10.76 10.42 4.92
N TYR A 157 -10.02 9.33 4.86
CA TYR A 157 -10.58 8.00 4.72
C TYR A 157 -11.55 7.68 5.86
N PHE A 158 -11.16 7.89 7.11
CA PHE A 158 -11.99 7.58 8.28
C PHE A 158 -13.12 8.59 8.55
N GLU A 159 -13.15 9.72 7.86
CA GLU A 159 -14.35 10.57 7.80
C GLU A 159 -15.48 9.95 6.96
N LYS A 160 -15.13 9.08 6.01
CA LYS A 160 -16.06 8.49 5.03
C LYS A 160 -16.34 7.02 5.25
N GLU A 161 -15.39 6.30 5.86
CA GLU A 161 -15.41 4.86 6.00
C GLU A 161 -15.40 4.42 7.45
N ALA A 162 -16.03 3.26 7.70
CA ALA A 162 -16.05 2.67 9.04
C ALA A 162 -14.64 2.28 9.50
N MET A 163 -14.33 2.61 10.75
CA MET A 163 -13.11 2.18 11.43
C MET A 163 -13.10 0.66 11.60
N PRO A 164 -12.00 -0.03 11.27
CA PRO A 164 -11.83 -1.44 11.59
C PRO A 164 -11.94 -1.72 13.10
N SER A 165 -12.52 -2.86 13.47
CA SER A 165 -12.61 -3.30 14.87
C SER A 165 -11.28 -3.83 15.42
N ILE A 166 -10.41 -4.29 14.53
CA ILE A 166 -9.03 -4.72 14.77
C ILE A 166 -8.22 -4.45 13.52
N GLY A 167 -6.92 -4.19 13.67
CA GLY A 167 -6.06 -3.94 12.51
C GLY A 167 -4.59 -4.00 12.85
N PHE A 168 -3.78 -3.93 11.82
CA PHE A 168 -2.34 -3.77 11.90
C PHE A 168 -1.85 -2.97 10.69
N ALA A 169 -0.67 -2.34 10.84
CA ALA A 169 0.08 -1.74 9.75
C ALA A 169 1.36 -2.58 9.53
N PRO A 170 1.61 -3.08 8.33
CA PRO A 170 2.83 -3.83 8.04
C PRO A 170 4.05 -2.92 7.81
N ASP A 171 4.04 -1.75 8.37
CA ASP A 171 4.95 -0.64 8.21
C ASP A 171 5.75 -0.41 9.50
N ALA A 172 6.44 -1.44 9.95
CA ALA A 172 7.25 -1.42 11.16
C ALA A 172 8.33 -2.51 11.14
N ASP A 173 9.31 -2.35 12.01
CA ASP A 173 10.34 -3.35 12.22
C ASP A 173 9.76 -4.66 12.81
N PHE A 174 10.33 -5.77 12.34
CA PHE A 174 10.02 -7.09 12.91
C PHE A 174 10.61 -7.23 14.35
N PRO A 175 9.96 -7.90 15.29
CA PRO A 175 8.81 -8.80 15.05
C PRO A 175 7.43 -8.16 15.19
N LEU A 176 7.22 -7.20 16.05
CA LEU A 176 5.94 -6.55 16.28
C LEU A 176 6.08 -5.37 17.23
N ILE A 177 5.53 -4.24 16.86
CA ILE A 177 5.28 -3.10 17.74
C ILE A 177 3.79 -3.10 18.05
N ASN A 178 3.41 -3.33 19.31
CA ASN A 178 1.99 -3.43 19.73
C ASN A 178 1.47 -2.20 20.47
N ALA A 179 2.37 -1.28 20.82
CA ALA A 179 2.02 -0.01 21.42
C ALA A 179 3.17 0.99 21.23
N GLU A 180 2.84 2.19 20.83
CA GLU A 180 3.76 3.27 20.59
C GLU A 180 3.16 4.59 21.11
N LYS A 181 4.01 5.49 21.59
CA LYS A 181 3.62 6.86 21.91
C LYS A 181 4.04 7.79 20.79
N GLY A 182 3.21 8.77 20.47
CA GLY A 182 3.59 9.85 19.58
C GLY A 182 4.74 10.70 20.13
N ILE A 183 5.50 11.29 19.23
CA ILE A 183 6.48 12.34 19.55
C ILE A 183 5.68 13.66 19.64
N ALA A 184 5.75 14.33 20.78
CA ALA A 184 5.12 15.63 21.01
C ALA A 184 6.13 16.76 20.83
#